data_22bfc5202a1fc4eeab42092ce0b5b9e2
#
_entry.id   22bfc5202a1fc4eeab42092ce0b5b9e2
#
_cell.length_a   1.000
_cell.length_b   1.000
_cell.length_c   1.000
_cell.angle_alpha   90.00
_cell.angle_beta   90.00
_cell.angle_gamma   90.00
#
_symmetry.space_group_name_H-M   'P 1'
#
loop_
_entity.id
_entity.type
_entity.pdbx_description
1 polymer ?
#
loop_
_entity_poly.entity_id
_entity_poly.type
_entity_poly.pdbx_seq_one_letter_code
_entity_poly.pdbx_strand_id
1 'polypeptide(L)'
;MSVAKKDYKIVTTKSLFEMKQNAEKISMLTAYDYTMAKIVDSAGVDVILVGDSASNVMAGHETTLPITLDQMIYHASSVIRAVNRALVVVDLPFGTYQSDPKTALHSAIRIMKESGAHALKLEGGKEIKDGIKKILGAGIPVMGHLGLTPQSIYKFGTYTVRAKEEEEAQQLIEDAKMLEKIGCFAIVLEKIPAKLAEQVAKSVSIPIIGIGAGGGVDGQVLVIHDMIGMNNEFSPRFLRRYLNLFDDMTKAIGQYVDDVKSQDFPNEKEQY
;
A
#
# COMPACT_ATOMS: atom_id res chain seq x y z
N MET A 1 -3.92 -10.04 35.07
CA MET A 1 -4.53 -8.72 34.87
C MET A 1 -5.23 -8.75 33.51
N SER A 2 -6.57 -8.59 33.49
CA SER A 2 -7.38 -8.52 32.27
C SER A 2 -7.06 -7.19 31.59
N VAL A 3 -6.35 -7.24 30.46
CA VAL A 3 -6.20 -6.08 29.60
C VAL A 3 -7.57 -5.82 28.99
N ALA A 4 -8.19 -4.70 29.33
CA ALA A 4 -9.44 -4.26 28.72
C ALA A 4 -9.25 -4.26 27.21
N LYS A 5 -10.03 -5.09 26.48
CA LYS A 5 -10.13 -4.98 25.01
C LYS A 5 -10.62 -3.57 24.72
N LYS A 6 -9.77 -2.70 24.16
CA LYS A 6 -10.24 -1.47 23.56
C LYS A 6 -11.21 -1.85 22.44
N ASP A 7 -12.44 -1.36 22.51
CA ASP A 7 -13.43 -1.50 21.44
C ASP A 7 -12.96 -0.69 20.22
N TYR A 8 -12.14 -1.31 19.37
CA TYR A 8 -11.75 -0.71 18.09
C TYR A 8 -12.87 -0.99 17.07
N LYS A 9 -13.44 0.06 16.50
CA LYS A 9 -14.28 -0.09 15.31
C LYS A 9 -13.40 -0.57 14.15
N ILE A 10 -13.56 -1.83 13.76
CA ILE A 10 -12.82 -2.45 12.66
C ILE A 10 -13.18 -1.75 11.34
N VAL A 11 -12.18 -1.38 10.56
CA VAL A 11 -12.34 -0.79 9.22
C VAL A 11 -12.56 -1.91 8.20
N THR A 12 -13.59 -1.76 7.40
CA THR A 12 -13.98 -2.71 6.34
C THR A 12 -14.08 -2.00 5.00
N THR A 13 -14.24 -2.73 3.91
CA THR A 13 -14.51 -2.13 2.58
C THR A 13 -15.77 -1.27 2.60
N LYS A 14 -16.79 -1.67 3.38
CA LYS A 14 -18.01 -0.88 3.59
C LYS A 14 -17.71 0.43 4.34
N SER A 15 -16.86 0.39 5.37
CA SER A 15 -16.46 1.60 6.10
C SER A 15 -15.82 2.64 5.19
N LEU A 16 -14.96 2.20 4.27
CA LEU A 16 -14.31 3.11 3.31
C LEU A 16 -15.33 3.77 2.36
N PHE A 17 -16.33 3.01 1.92
CA PHE A 17 -17.41 3.56 1.11
C PHE A 17 -18.22 4.61 1.91
N GLU A 18 -18.57 4.32 3.16
CA GLU A 18 -19.27 5.24 4.06
C GLU A 18 -18.44 6.51 4.31
N MET A 19 -17.13 6.41 4.50
CA MET A 19 -16.22 7.55 4.65
C MET A 19 -16.29 8.48 3.43
N LYS A 20 -16.24 7.93 2.20
CA LYS A 20 -16.41 8.74 0.99
C LYS A 20 -17.75 9.45 0.96
N GLN A 21 -18.86 8.75 1.28
CA GLN A 21 -20.20 9.35 1.29
C GLN A 21 -20.31 10.50 2.30
N ASN A 22 -19.59 10.42 3.40
CA ASN A 22 -19.55 11.42 4.46
C ASN A 22 -18.48 12.51 4.23
N ALA A 23 -17.78 12.49 3.09
CA ALA A 23 -16.63 13.36 2.80
C ALA A 23 -15.49 13.26 3.84
N GLU A 24 -15.39 12.12 4.54
CA GLU A 24 -14.32 11.80 5.47
C GLU A 24 -13.12 11.25 4.69
N LYS A 25 -11.92 11.77 4.97
CA LYS A 25 -10.71 11.37 4.26
C LYS A 25 -10.16 10.06 4.80
N ILE A 26 -9.72 9.19 3.89
CA ILE A 26 -9.15 7.87 4.18
C ILE A 26 -7.63 7.98 4.25
N SER A 27 -7.07 7.56 5.37
CA SER A 27 -5.62 7.44 5.55
C SER A 27 -5.17 6.03 5.23
N MET A 28 -4.17 5.92 4.34
CA MET A 28 -3.57 4.64 3.96
C MET A 28 -2.05 4.73 4.05
N LEU A 29 -1.41 3.69 4.57
CA LEU A 29 0.03 3.64 4.74
C LEU A 29 0.54 2.23 4.54
N THR A 30 1.76 2.07 4.00
CA THR A 30 2.33 0.73 3.87
C THR A 30 2.87 0.22 5.20
N ALA A 31 2.90 -1.11 5.37
CA ALA A 31 3.69 -1.80 6.39
C ALA A 31 4.06 -3.20 5.87
N TYR A 32 5.20 -3.74 6.34
CA TYR A 32 5.77 -4.98 5.80
C TYR A 32 6.18 -5.99 6.88
N ASP A 33 6.12 -5.60 8.15
CA ASP A 33 6.47 -6.44 9.30
C ASP A 33 5.52 -6.21 10.47
N TYR A 34 5.64 -7.08 11.47
CA TYR A 34 4.79 -7.08 12.66
C TYR A 34 4.92 -5.79 13.49
N THR A 35 6.14 -5.33 13.74
CA THR A 35 6.40 -4.21 14.65
C THR A 35 5.91 -2.90 14.02
N MET A 36 6.26 -2.66 12.75
CA MET A 36 5.81 -1.48 12.02
C MET A 36 4.29 -1.47 11.86
N ALA A 37 3.68 -2.60 11.50
CA ALA A 37 2.22 -2.71 11.38
C ALA A 37 1.50 -2.39 12.70
N LYS A 38 2.03 -2.83 13.84
CA LYS A 38 1.48 -2.50 15.16
C LYS A 38 1.55 -1.01 15.46
N ILE A 39 2.64 -0.34 15.08
CA ILE A 39 2.78 1.11 15.24
C ILE A 39 1.75 1.84 14.36
N VAL A 40 1.65 1.46 13.09
CA VAL A 40 0.74 2.07 12.11
C VAL A 40 -0.73 1.89 12.52
N ASP A 41 -1.13 0.68 12.94
CA ASP A 41 -2.49 0.40 13.41
C ASP A 41 -2.82 1.19 14.69
N SER A 42 -1.84 1.28 15.62
CA SER A 42 -2.00 2.04 16.87
C SER A 42 -2.11 3.55 16.63
N ALA A 43 -1.53 4.06 15.54
CA ALA A 43 -1.65 5.46 15.12
C ALA A 43 -3.04 5.78 14.52
N GLY A 44 -3.87 4.78 14.24
CA GLY A 44 -5.24 4.97 13.75
C GLY A 44 -5.37 5.09 12.24
N VAL A 45 -4.41 4.61 11.47
CA VAL A 45 -4.48 4.55 9.99
C VAL A 45 -5.64 3.63 9.57
N ASP A 46 -6.44 4.03 8.57
CA ASP A 46 -7.64 3.28 8.18
C ASP A 46 -7.32 2.05 7.33
N VAL A 47 -6.32 2.16 6.46
CA VAL A 47 -5.90 1.07 5.57
C VAL A 47 -4.40 0.84 5.68
N ILE A 48 -3.98 -0.40 5.89
CA ILE A 48 -2.58 -0.81 5.79
C ILE A 48 -2.38 -1.56 4.47
N LEU A 49 -1.43 -1.09 3.67
CA LEU A 49 -1.03 -1.74 2.43
C LEU A 49 0.22 -2.58 2.65
N VAL A 50 0.13 -3.87 2.39
CA VAL A 50 1.32 -4.69 2.18
C VAL A 50 1.65 -4.57 0.69
N GLY A 51 2.44 -3.55 0.36
CA GLY A 51 2.77 -3.19 -1.02
C GLY A 51 3.91 -4.02 -1.58
N ASP A 52 3.92 -4.25 -2.90
CA ASP A 52 5.06 -4.85 -3.62
C ASP A 52 6.29 -3.92 -3.61
N SER A 53 6.14 -2.66 -3.20
CA SER A 53 7.22 -1.75 -2.80
C SER A 53 8.14 -2.32 -1.71
N ALA A 54 7.73 -3.41 -1.01
CA ALA A 54 8.64 -4.23 -0.19
C ALA A 54 9.87 -4.69 -0.97
N SER A 55 9.75 -4.92 -2.28
CA SER A 55 10.88 -5.21 -3.17
C SER A 55 11.97 -4.13 -3.08
N ASN A 56 11.57 -2.87 -3.05
CA ASN A 56 12.51 -1.74 -2.96
C ASN A 56 13.00 -1.51 -1.52
N VAL A 57 12.07 -1.26 -0.58
CA VAL A 57 12.41 -0.75 0.75
C VAL A 57 12.81 -1.81 1.76
N MET A 58 12.48 -3.10 1.52
CA MET A 58 12.86 -4.22 2.38
C MET A 58 13.97 -5.09 1.78
N ALA A 59 13.92 -5.31 0.45
CA ALA A 59 14.88 -6.19 -0.24
C ALA A 59 15.95 -5.44 -1.03
N GLY A 60 15.84 -4.11 -1.21
CA GLY A 60 16.85 -3.27 -1.88
C GLY A 60 16.89 -3.43 -3.40
N HIS A 61 15.84 -3.96 -4.03
CA HIS A 61 15.75 -4.04 -5.49
C HIS A 61 15.40 -2.68 -6.10
N GLU A 62 15.84 -2.45 -7.34
CA GLU A 62 15.56 -1.20 -8.08
C GLU A 62 14.08 -1.05 -8.49
N THR A 63 13.36 -2.17 -8.64
CA THR A 63 11.95 -2.20 -9.06
C THR A 63 11.12 -3.10 -8.16
N THR A 64 9.77 -3.01 -8.30
CA THR A 64 8.85 -3.91 -7.59
C THR A 64 8.77 -5.32 -8.21
N LEU A 65 9.35 -5.54 -9.41
CA LEU A 65 9.18 -6.77 -10.18
C LEU A 65 9.76 -8.03 -9.54
N PRO A 66 10.92 -7.99 -8.82
CA PRO A 66 11.54 -9.21 -8.30
C PRO A 66 10.80 -9.89 -7.15
N ILE A 67 9.94 -9.16 -6.42
CA ILE A 67 9.28 -9.73 -5.25
C ILE A 67 8.33 -10.87 -5.64
N THR A 68 8.44 -11.99 -4.92
CA THR A 68 7.66 -13.19 -5.20
C THR A 68 6.35 -13.23 -4.41
N LEU A 69 5.43 -14.09 -4.85
CA LEU A 69 4.17 -14.34 -4.13
C LEU A 69 4.42 -14.84 -2.70
N ASP A 70 5.41 -15.71 -2.50
CA ASP A 70 5.75 -16.26 -1.18
C ASP A 70 6.28 -15.18 -0.22
N GLN A 71 7.10 -14.25 -0.73
CA GLN A 71 7.57 -13.09 0.03
C GLN A 71 6.42 -12.17 0.41
N MET A 72 5.48 -11.90 -0.51
CA MET A 72 4.28 -11.12 -0.21
C MET A 72 3.42 -11.79 0.86
N ILE A 73 3.25 -13.11 0.81
CA ILE A 73 2.53 -13.89 1.83
C ILE A 73 3.25 -13.78 3.18
N TYR A 74 4.57 -13.86 3.21
CA TYR A 74 5.37 -13.69 4.45
C TYR A 74 5.13 -12.32 5.08
N HIS A 75 5.27 -11.23 4.30
CA HIS A 75 5.01 -9.87 4.77
C HIS A 75 3.58 -9.70 5.25
N ALA A 76 2.61 -10.14 4.45
CA ALA A 76 1.19 -10.05 4.78
C ALA A 76 0.83 -10.80 6.07
N SER A 77 1.35 -12.01 6.26
CA SER A 77 1.16 -12.81 7.47
C SER A 77 1.72 -12.10 8.72
N SER A 78 2.85 -11.41 8.57
CA SER A 78 3.48 -10.65 9.65
C SER A 78 2.63 -9.44 10.03
N VAL A 79 2.12 -8.71 9.04
CA VAL A 79 1.25 -7.53 9.24
C VAL A 79 -0.08 -7.92 9.86
N ILE A 80 -0.75 -8.95 9.33
CA ILE A 80 -2.07 -9.39 9.82
C ILE A 80 -2.05 -9.75 11.31
N ARG A 81 -0.98 -10.38 11.80
CA ARG A 81 -0.86 -10.72 13.22
C ARG A 81 -0.77 -9.50 14.16
N ALA A 82 -0.40 -8.34 13.62
CA ALA A 82 -0.20 -7.12 14.38
C ALA A 82 -1.43 -6.19 14.41
N VAL A 83 -2.32 -6.32 13.41
CA VAL A 83 -3.41 -5.37 13.15
C VAL A 83 -4.68 -5.77 13.89
N ASN A 84 -5.33 -4.79 14.53
CA ASN A 84 -6.60 -4.99 15.25
C ASN A 84 -7.75 -4.17 14.64
N ARG A 85 -7.44 -3.06 13.96
CA ARG A 85 -8.44 -2.09 13.47
C ARG A 85 -8.41 -1.91 11.96
N ALA A 86 -7.24 -1.66 11.37
CA ALA A 86 -7.11 -1.25 9.97
C ALA A 86 -7.53 -2.36 8.98
N LEU A 87 -8.06 -1.95 7.84
CA LEU A 87 -8.24 -2.85 6.69
C LEU A 87 -6.87 -3.18 6.09
N VAL A 88 -6.50 -4.44 6.01
CA VAL A 88 -5.23 -4.87 5.39
C VAL A 88 -5.47 -5.27 3.94
N VAL A 89 -4.82 -4.56 3.03
CA VAL A 89 -4.82 -4.80 1.58
C VAL A 89 -3.44 -5.30 1.17
N VAL A 90 -3.36 -6.32 0.32
CA VAL A 90 -2.09 -6.93 -0.13
C VAL A 90 -1.97 -6.85 -1.64
N ASP A 91 -0.82 -6.43 -2.14
CA ASP A 91 -0.55 -6.43 -3.58
C ASP A 91 -0.35 -7.85 -4.11
N LEU A 92 -0.98 -8.16 -5.25
CA LEU A 92 -0.54 -9.26 -6.09
C LEU A 92 0.74 -8.82 -6.83
N PRO A 93 1.87 -9.51 -6.63
CA PRO A 93 3.12 -9.13 -7.28
C PRO A 93 3.11 -9.44 -8.79
N PHE A 94 3.99 -8.77 -9.51
CA PHE A 94 4.16 -8.96 -10.96
C PHE A 94 4.33 -10.43 -11.34
N GLY A 95 3.71 -10.82 -12.47
CA GLY A 95 3.76 -12.19 -12.99
C GLY A 95 2.73 -13.15 -12.38
N THR A 96 2.00 -12.75 -11.34
CA THR A 96 1.07 -13.64 -10.63
C THR A 96 -0.39 -13.50 -11.06
N TYR A 97 -0.72 -12.50 -11.90
CA TYR A 97 -2.11 -12.27 -12.34
C TYR A 97 -2.26 -11.79 -13.79
N GLN A 98 -1.16 -11.38 -14.45
CA GLN A 98 -1.23 -10.81 -15.80
C GLN A 98 -1.41 -11.87 -16.91
N SER A 99 -1.02 -13.12 -16.67
CA SER A 99 -1.00 -14.16 -17.69
C SER A 99 -2.40 -14.65 -18.07
N ASP A 100 -3.23 -14.94 -17.09
CA ASP A 100 -4.60 -15.45 -17.28
C ASP A 100 -5.45 -15.39 -16.00
N PRO A 101 -6.81 -15.42 -16.11
CA PRO A 101 -7.68 -15.31 -14.95
C PRO A 101 -7.60 -16.46 -13.93
N LYS A 102 -7.16 -17.67 -14.33
CA LYS A 102 -7.03 -18.80 -13.39
C LYS A 102 -5.82 -18.62 -12.51
N THR A 103 -4.69 -18.23 -13.09
CA THR A 103 -3.47 -17.88 -12.36
C THR A 103 -3.71 -16.73 -11.40
N ALA A 104 -4.42 -15.68 -11.83
CA ALA A 104 -4.82 -14.56 -10.97
C ALA A 104 -5.63 -15.04 -9.74
N LEU A 105 -6.64 -15.90 -9.96
CA LEU A 105 -7.45 -16.45 -8.87
C LEU A 105 -6.63 -17.33 -7.93
N HIS A 106 -5.74 -18.20 -8.45
CA HIS A 106 -4.91 -19.07 -7.61
C HIS A 106 -3.99 -18.25 -6.71
N SER A 107 -3.33 -17.23 -7.25
CA SER A 107 -2.48 -16.33 -6.49
C SER A 107 -3.26 -15.57 -5.43
N ALA A 108 -4.45 -15.07 -5.78
CA ALA A 108 -5.36 -14.41 -4.86
C ALA A 108 -5.77 -15.32 -3.69
N ILE A 109 -6.18 -16.55 -3.98
CA ILE A 109 -6.56 -17.54 -2.96
C ILE A 109 -5.37 -17.83 -2.03
N ARG A 110 -4.16 -17.97 -2.56
CA ARG A 110 -2.97 -18.21 -1.74
C ARG A 110 -2.75 -17.07 -0.74
N ILE A 111 -2.73 -15.82 -1.18
CA ILE A 111 -2.56 -14.67 -0.27
C ILE A 111 -3.66 -14.69 0.81
N MET A 112 -4.92 -14.78 0.42
CA MET A 112 -6.04 -14.74 1.37
C MET A 112 -5.98 -15.87 2.41
N LYS A 113 -5.71 -17.10 1.98
CA LYS A 113 -5.70 -18.27 2.87
C LYS A 113 -4.44 -18.35 3.74
N GLU A 114 -3.27 -18.04 3.18
CA GLU A 114 -2.00 -18.26 3.85
C GLU A 114 -1.63 -17.08 4.76
N SER A 115 -2.10 -15.85 4.46
CA SER A 115 -1.82 -14.67 5.28
C SER A 115 -2.98 -14.20 6.16
N GLY A 116 -4.23 -14.49 5.76
CA GLY A 116 -5.41 -13.90 6.40
C GLY A 116 -5.71 -12.47 5.96
N ALA A 117 -5.15 -11.99 4.84
CA ALA A 117 -5.42 -10.67 4.28
C ALA A 117 -6.92 -10.40 4.09
N HIS A 118 -7.32 -9.12 4.14
CA HIS A 118 -8.73 -8.72 4.02
C HIS A 118 -9.13 -8.40 2.59
N ALA A 119 -8.20 -7.93 1.76
CA ALA A 119 -8.44 -7.54 0.37
C ALA A 119 -7.13 -7.57 -0.42
N LEU A 120 -7.23 -7.51 -1.75
CA LEU A 120 -6.08 -7.48 -2.65
C LEU A 120 -6.03 -6.20 -3.47
N LYS A 121 -4.82 -5.78 -3.91
CA LYS A 121 -4.64 -4.70 -4.88
C LYS A 121 -3.97 -5.25 -6.15
N LEU A 122 -4.44 -4.80 -7.31
CA LEU A 122 -3.93 -5.18 -8.63
C LEU A 122 -3.72 -3.94 -9.50
N GLU A 123 -2.61 -3.92 -10.23
CA GLU A 123 -2.23 -2.84 -11.14
C GLU A 123 -2.70 -3.12 -12.55
N GLY A 124 -3.44 -2.18 -13.14
CA GLY A 124 -3.93 -2.22 -14.51
C GLY A 124 -5.42 -1.94 -14.63
N GLY A 125 -5.85 -1.71 -15.86
CA GLY A 125 -7.23 -1.40 -16.25
C GLY A 125 -7.89 -2.55 -17.01
N LYS A 126 -8.31 -2.22 -18.27
CA LYS A 126 -9.04 -3.16 -19.12
C LYS A 126 -8.29 -4.46 -19.42
N GLU A 127 -6.97 -4.44 -19.44
CA GLU A 127 -6.11 -5.58 -19.77
C GLU A 127 -6.17 -6.70 -18.73
N ILE A 128 -6.46 -6.38 -17.45
CA ILE A 128 -6.56 -7.36 -16.36
C ILE A 128 -8.00 -7.57 -15.87
N LYS A 129 -8.97 -7.00 -16.55
CA LYS A 129 -10.39 -7.01 -16.17
C LYS A 129 -10.93 -8.41 -15.87
N ASP A 130 -10.61 -9.40 -16.69
CA ASP A 130 -11.15 -10.74 -16.53
C ASP A 130 -10.53 -11.49 -15.33
N GLY A 131 -9.26 -11.21 -15.02
CA GLY A 131 -8.59 -11.63 -13.80
C GLY A 131 -9.29 -11.07 -12.56
N ILE A 132 -9.53 -9.76 -12.54
CA ILE A 132 -10.24 -9.08 -11.44
C ILE A 132 -11.66 -9.67 -11.26
N LYS A 133 -12.42 -9.83 -12.34
CA LYS A 133 -13.76 -10.46 -12.27
C LYS A 133 -13.72 -11.85 -11.67
N LYS A 134 -12.71 -12.64 -12.03
CA LYS A 134 -12.56 -14.00 -11.54
C LYS A 134 -12.29 -14.02 -10.03
N ILE A 135 -11.45 -13.10 -9.54
CA ILE A 135 -11.13 -12.93 -8.12
C ILE A 135 -12.37 -12.45 -7.34
N LEU A 136 -13.06 -11.42 -7.83
CA LEU A 136 -14.30 -10.90 -7.23
C LEU A 136 -15.40 -11.97 -7.18
N GLY A 137 -15.54 -12.79 -8.24
CA GLY A 137 -16.49 -13.91 -8.29
C GLY A 137 -16.23 -15.01 -7.26
N ALA A 138 -15.02 -15.08 -6.70
CA ALA A 138 -14.67 -15.96 -5.59
C ALA A 138 -14.93 -15.33 -4.21
N GLY A 139 -15.48 -14.11 -4.15
CA GLY A 139 -15.76 -13.39 -2.91
C GLY A 139 -14.59 -12.64 -2.31
N ILE A 140 -13.49 -12.45 -3.06
CA ILE A 140 -12.30 -11.72 -2.60
C ILE A 140 -12.41 -10.24 -3.00
N PRO A 141 -12.38 -9.28 -2.06
CA PRO A 141 -12.43 -7.86 -2.37
C PRO A 141 -11.17 -7.40 -3.11
N VAL A 142 -11.36 -6.55 -4.14
CA VAL A 142 -10.26 -6.02 -4.97
C VAL A 142 -10.26 -4.50 -4.97
N MET A 143 -9.08 -3.92 -4.74
CA MET A 143 -8.71 -2.54 -4.98
C MET A 143 -7.97 -2.44 -6.32
N GLY A 144 -8.40 -1.57 -7.23
CA GLY A 144 -7.69 -1.30 -8.47
C GLY A 144 -6.50 -0.36 -8.26
N HIS A 145 -5.58 -0.30 -9.24
CA HIS A 145 -4.50 0.67 -9.26
C HIS A 145 -4.24 1.15 -10.68
N LEU A 146 -4.40 2.45 -10.92
CA LEU A 146 -4.28 3.11 -12.23
C LEU A 146 -3.30 4.29 -12.18
N GLY A 147 -2.94 4.79 -13.35
CA GLY A 147 -1.95 5.86 -13.53
C GLY A 147 -0.56 5.30 -13.72
N LEU A 148 0.41 5.75 -12.93
CA LEU A 148 1.70 5.09 -12.88
C LEU A 148 1.54 3.77 -12.12
N THR A 149 1.79 2.67 -12.80
CA THR A 149 1.79 1.33 -12.22
C THR A 149 3.23 0.82 -12.20
N PRO A 150 3.90 0.75 -11.03
CA PRO A 150 5.31 0.36 -10.93
C PRO A 150 5.64 -0.99 -11.57
N GLN A 151 4.70 -1.93 -11.57
CA GLN A 151 4.86 -3.21 -12.26
C GLN A 151 4.99 -3.08 -13.79
N SER A 152 4.59 -1.95 -14.36
CA SER A 152 4.72 -1.65 -15.78
C SER A 152 5.91 -0.72 -16.10
N ILE A 153 6.87 -0.57 -15.19
CA ILE A 153 7.94 0.44 -15.30
C ILE A 153 8.75 0.31 -16.58
N TYR A 154 9.05 -0.88 -17.04
CA TYR A 154 9.78 -1.08 -18.30
C TYR A 154 8.96 -0.74 -19.54
N LYS A 155 7.63 -0.88 -19.49
CA LYS A 155 6.72 -0.41 -20.52
C LYS A 155 6.71 1.11 -20.60
N PHE A 156 6.74 1.78 -19.44
CA PHE A 156 6.73 3.25 -19.38
C PHE A 156 8.12 3.86 -19.61
N GLY A 157 9.17 3.14 -19.28
CA GLY A 157 10.57 3.60 -19.39
C GLY A 157 10.99 4.63 -18.34
N THR A 158 10.06 5.24 -17.61
CA THR A 158 10.32 6.25 -16.58
C THR A 158 9.23 6.27 -15.51
N TYR A 159 9.57 6.84 -14.34
CA TYR A 159 8.61 7.16 -13.27
C TYR A 159 7.96 8.54 -13.42
N THR A 160 7.72 9.02 -14.65
CA THR A 160 7.09 10.33 -14.90
C THR A 160 5.58 10.31 -14.64
N VAL A 161 5.00 11.50 -14.49
CA VAL A 161 3.54 11.69 -14.37
C VAL A 161 2.84 11.14 -15.60
N ARG A 162 1.84 10.28 -15.39
CA ARG A 162 1.02 9.63 -16.43
C ARG A 162 -0.24 10.43 -16.75
N ALA A 163 -0.92 10.03 -17.81
CA ALA A 163 -2.21 10.59 -18.24
C ALA A 163 -2.20 12.13 -18.38
N LYS A 164 -1.12 12.67 -18.97
CA LYS A 164 -1.04 14.10 -19.34
C LYS A 164 -1.73 14.36 -20.68
N GLU A 165 -1.67 13.41 -21.60
CA GLU A 165 -2.28 13.50 -22.91
C GLU A 165 -3.75 13.08 -22.81
N GLU A 166 -4.60 13.72 -23.64
CA GLU A 166 -6.06 13.57 -23.58
C GLU A 166 -6.52 12.11 -23.75
N GLU A 167 -5.89 11.36 -24.67
CA GLU A 167 -6.24 9.96 -24.92
C GLU A 167 -5.96 9.08 -23.68
N GLU A 168 -4.80 9.25 -23.04
CA GLU A 168 -4.46 8.50 -21.83
C GLU A 168 -5.35 8.91 -20.64
N ALA A 169 -5.68 10.20 -20.54
CA ALA A 169 -6.59 10.71 -19.51
C ALA A 169 -8.00 10.14 -19.67
N GLN A 170 -8.53 10.11 -20.88
CA GLN A 170 -9.84 9.51 -21.16
C GLN A 170 -9.85 8.01 -20.89
N GLN A 171 -8.81 7.28 -21.28
CA GLN A 171 -8.69 5.85 -21.00
C GLN A 171 -8.66 5.59 -19.49
N LEU A 172 -7.96 6.41 -18.70
CA LEU A 172 -7.90 6.28 -17.25
C LEU A 172 -9.28 6.46 -16.60
N ILE A 173 -10.09 7.43 -17.07
CA ILE A 173 -11.47 7.62 -16.59
C ILE A 173 -12.34 6.40 -16.94
N GLU A 174 -12.22 5.87 -18.13
CA GLU A 174 -12.96 4.69 -18.58
C GLU A 174 -12.58 3.44 -17.78
N ASP A 175 -11.29 3.25 -17.53
CA ASP A 175 -10.80 2.15 -16.70
C ASP A 175 -11.30 2.27 -15.24
N ALA A 176 -11.30 3.46 -14.66
CA ALA A 176 -11.83 3.67 -13.31
C ALA A 176 -13.33 3.31 -13.21
N LYS A 177 -14.14 3.76 -14.19
CA LYS A 177 -15.56 3.41 -14.26
C LYS A 177 -15.78 1.91 -14.50
N MET A 178 -14.93 1.30 -15.31
CA MET A 178 -14.98 -0.14 -15.57
C MET A 178 -14.64 -0.93 -14.32
N LEU A 179 -13.60 -0.54 -13.55
CA LEU A 179 -13.22 -1.19 -12.29
C LEU A 179 -14.33 -1.09 -11.25
N GLU A 180 -14.97 0.07 -11.10
CA GLU A 180 -16.17 0.22 -10.27
C GLU A 180 -17.29 -0.72 -10.72
N LYS A 181 -17.63 -0.69 -12.02
CA LYS A 181 -18.72 -1.51 -12.59
C LYS A 181 -18.54 -3.00 -12.37
N ILE A 182 -17.30 -3.50 -12.37
CA ILE A 182 -17.03 -4.93 -12.13
C ILE A 182 -16.96 -5.30 -10.64
N GLY A 183 -17.00 -4.31 -9.73
CA GLY A 183 -17.12 -4.53 -8.29
C GLY A 183 -15.86 -4.27 -7.46
N CYS A 184 -14.84 -3.58 -7.99
CA CYS A 184 -13.74 -3.09 -7.15
C CYS A 184 -14.30 -2.16 -6.06
N PHE A 185 -13.78 -2.28 -4.83
CA PHE A 185 -14.26 -1.48 -3.71
C PHE A 185 -13.57 -0.12 -3.57
N ALA A 186 -12.39 0.06 -4.18
CA ALA A 186 -11.62 1.30 -4.20
C ALA A 186 -10.60 1.26 -5.35
N ILE A 187 -10.00 2.42 -5.68
CA ILE A 187 -8.94 2.53 -6.69
C ILE A 187 -7.83 3.43 -6.15
N VAL A 188 -6.57 2.99 -6.31
CA VAL A 188 -5.39 3.84 -6.16
C VAL A 188 -5.13 4.58 -7.47
N LEU A 189 -4.86 5.89 -7.40
CA LEU A 189 -4.38 6.70 -8.52
C LEU A 189 -2.97 7.19 -8.19
N GLU A 190 -1.99 6.76 -8.99
CA GLU A 190 -0.61 7.14 -8.77
C GLU A 190 -0.08 8.07 -9.86
N LYS A 191 0.56 9.17 -9.41
CA LYS A 191 1.38 10.07 -10.25
C LYS A 191 0.69 10.53 -11.53
N ILE A 192 -0.51 11.09 -11.38
CA ILE A 192 -1.33 11.69 -12.43
C ILE A 192 -1.62 13.17 -12.13
N PRO A 193 -2.06 13.97 -13.10
CA PRO A 193 -2.46 15.36 -12.86
C PRO A 193 -3.58 15.48 -11.82
N ALA A 194 -3.44 16.38 -10.85
CA ALA A 194 -4.38 16.54 -9.72
C ALA A 194 -5.82 16.82 -10.18
N LYS A 195 -6.01 17.62 -11.26
CA LYS A 195 -7.35 17.90 -11.82
C LYS A 195 -8.00 16.65 -12.40
N LEU A 196 -7.23 15.80 -13.06
CA LEU A 196 -7.72 14.53 -13.58
C LEU A 196 -8.09 13.57 -12.45
N ALA A 197 -7.27 13.47 -11.39
CA ALA A 197 -7.59 12.65 -10.23
C ALA A 197 -8.90 13.09 -9.53
N GLU A 198 -9.12 14.40 -9.39
CA GLU A 198 -10.37 14.96 -8.87
C GLU A 198 -11.57 14.62 -9.78
N GLN A 199 -11.39 14.71 -11.10
CA GLN A 199 -12.42 14.33 -12.06
C GLN A 199 -12.78 12.86 -11.97
N VAL A 200 -11.79 11.97 -11.85
CA VAL A 200 -12.01 10.53 -11.63
C VAL A 200 -12.76 10.31 -10.31
N ALA A 201 -12.32 10.93 -9.21
CA ALA A 201 -12.96 10.79 -7.89
C ALA A 201 -14.44 11.19 -7.91
N LYS A 202 -14.81 12.21 -8.69
CA LYS A 202 -16.20 12.64 -8.90
C LYS A 202 -17.00 11.74 -9.84
N SER A 203 -16.33 10.96 -10.69
CA SER A 203 -16.98 10.13 -11.72
C SER A 203 -17.36 8.73 -11.27
N VAL A 204 -16.89 8.31 -10.08
CA VAL A 204 -17.16 7.00 -9.47
C VAL A 204 -17.65 7.14 -8.04
N SER A 205 -18.41 6.16 -7.54
CA SER A 205 -18.95 6.17 -6.17
C SER A 205 -17.99 5.49 -5.17
N ILE A 206 -17.07 4.67 -5.63
CA ILE A 206 -16.08 3.99 -4.80
C ILE A 206 -14.92 4.92 -4.42
N PRO A 207 -14.26 4.72 -3.27
CA PRO A 207 -13.13 5.53 -2.82
C PRO A 207 -11.97 5.58 -3.81
N ILE A 208 -11.41 6.77 -4.00
CA ILE A 208 -10.18 7.01 -4.75
C ILE A 208 -9.08 7.43 -3.79
N ILE A 209 -7.99 6.67 -3.77
CA ILE A 209 -6.82 6.90 -2.93
C ILE A 209 -5.67 7.41 -3.80
N GLY A 210 -5.13 8.57 -3.48
CA GLY A 210 -4.06 9.19 -4.27
C GLY A 210 -2.67 8.95 -3.71
N ILE A 211 -1.69 8.86 -4.60
CA ILE A 211 -0.27 9.04 -4.31
C ILE A 211 0.35 9.85 -5.46
N GLY A 212 0.79 11.07 -5.16
CA GLY A 212 1.23 11.99 -6.20
C GLY A 212 0.13 12.37 -7.20
N ALA A 213 -1.14 12.36 -6.75
CA ALA A 213 -2.33 12.64 -7.56
C ALA A 213 -3.13 13.86 -7.04
N GLY A 214 -2.55 14.67 -6.16
CA GLY A 214 -3.21 15.84 -5.57
C GLY A 214 -4.18 15.53 -4.45
N GLY A 215 -4.83 16.58 -3.89
CA GLY A 215 -5.70 16.49 -2.72
C GLY A 215 -7.20 16.32 -3.02
N GLY A 216 -7.61 16.36 -4.30
CA GLY A 216 -9.01 16.28 -4.74
C GLY A 216 -9.61 14.86 -4.75
N VAL A 217 -8.98 13.91 -4.08
CA VAL A 217 -9.38 12.51 -3.95
C VAL A 217 -9.86 12.17 -2.54
N ASP A 218 -10.37 10.96 -2.32
CA ASP A 218 -11.02 10.57 -1.07
C ASP A 218 -10.03 10.15 0.03
N GLY A 219 -8.81 9.78 -0.34
CA GLY A 219 -7.76 9.40 0.61
C GLY A 219 -6.36 9.54 0.02
N GLN A 220 -5.34 9.25 0.83
CA GLN A 220 -3.93 9.31 0.43
C GLN A 220 -3.18 8.07 0.93
N VAL A 221 -2.24 7.58 0.12
CA VAL A 221 -1.29 6.54 0.53
C VAL A 221 0.14 7.02 0.38
N LEU A 222 1.01 6.59 1.30
CA LEU A 222 2.47 6.75 1.22
C LEU A 222 3.16 5.43 1.61
N VAL A 223 4.40 5.28 1.15
CA VAL A 223 5.32 4.26 1.65
C VAL A 223 5.85 4.72 3.02
N ILE A 224 5.71 3.89 4.06
CA ILE A 224 6.09 4.26 5.43
C ILE A 224 7.57 4.67 5.52
N HIS A 225 8.48 3.92 4.89
CA HIS A 225 9.91 4.18 4.90
C HIS A 225 10.27 5.56 4.36
N ASP A 226 9.56 6.00 3.32
CA ASP A 226 9.72 7.33 2.74
C ASP A 226 9.14 8.40 3.67
N MET A 227 7.93 8.17 4.20
CA MET A 227 7.21 9.12 5.05
C MET A 227 7.94 9.43 6.35
N ILE A 228 8.53 8.42 7.00
CA ILE A 228 9.30 8.62 8.24
C ILE A 228 10.79 8.89 8.01
N GLY A 229 11.22 9.01 6.74
CA GLY A 229 12.60 9.35 6.38
C GLY A 229 13.62 8.26 6.70
N MET A 230 13.25 6.97 6.66
CA MET A 230 14.20 5.85 6.67
C MET A 230 14.95 5.76 5.35
N ASN A 231 14.26 6.04 4.23
CA ASN A 231 14.88 6.19 2.92
C ASN A 231 15.24 7.65 2.71
N ASN A 232 16.52 8.00 2.82
CA ASN A 232 17.02 9.37 2.71
C ASN A 232 17.33 9.80 1.26
N GLU A 233 17.42 8.86 0.31
CA GLU A 233 17.77 9.11 -1.09
C GLU A 233 16.54 9.45 -1.96
N PHE A 234 15.33 9.01 -1.57
CA PHE A 234 14.10 9.22 -2.32
C PHE A 234 13.31 10.42 -1.79
N SER A 235 13.24 11.51 -2.58
CA SER A 235 12.54 12.74 -2.20
C SER A 235 11.72 13.34 -3.34
N PRO A 236 10.67 12.66 -3.83
CA PRO A 236 9.83 13.20 -4.89
C PRO A 236 8.96 14.35 -4.37
N ARG A 237 8.52 15.22 -5.29
CA ARG A 237 7.70 16.41 -4.95
C ARG A 237 6.43 16.10 -4.14
N PHE A 238 5.83 14.94 -4.29
CA PHE A 238 4.59 14.56 -3.60
C PHE A 238 4.81 14.03 -2.19
N LEU A 239 6.06 13.68 -1.83
CA LEU A 239 6.39 13.14 -0.52
C LEU A 239 6.53 14.27 0.51
N ARG A 240 5.80 14.15 1.62
CA ARG A 240 6.07 14.91 2.83
C ARG A 240 6.72 13.96 3.84
N ARG A 241 7.93 14.30 4.28
CA ARG A 241 8.57 13.61 5.40
C ARG A 241 8.03 14.16 6.72
N TYR A 242 7.65 13.27 7.61
CA TYR A 242 7.16 13.60 8.95
C TYR A 242 8.21 13.36 10.04
N LEU A 243 9.27 12.63 9.70
CA LEU A 243 10.39 12.31 10.58
C LEU A 243 11.66 12.16 9.73
N ASN A 244 12.84 12.24 10.34
CA ASN A 244 14.13 11.96 9.70
C ASN A 244 14.81 10.77 10.38
N LEU A 245 14.18 9.60 10.26
CA LEU A 245 14.54 8.44 11.06
C LEU A 245 15.91 7.85 10.66
N PHE A 246 16.37 8.07 9.44
CA PHE A 246 17.71 7.64 9.02
C PHE A 246 18.81 8.25 9.90
N ASP A 247 18.79 9.57 10.08
CA ASP A 247 19.78 10.28 10.89
C ASP A 247 19.64 9.93 12.37
N ASP A 248 18.41 9.89 12.89
CA ASP A 248 18.14 9.58 14.30
C ASP A 248 18.60 8.16 14.66
N MET A 249 18.31 7.16 13.82
CA MET A 249 18.76 5.80 14.02
C MET A 249 20.26 5.66 13.86
N THR A 250 20.87 6.30 12.86
CA THR A 250 22.32 6.29 12.65
C THR A 250 23.05 6.84 13.87
N LYS A 251 22.56 7.97 14.42
CA LYS A 251 23.10 8.56 15.64
C LYS A 251 22.97 7.64 16.85
N ALA A 252 21.79 7.04 17.06
CA ALA A 252 21.55 6.14 18.18
C ALA A 252 22.42 4.87 18.08
N ILE A 253 22.57 4.30 16.87
CA ILE A 253 23.45 3.15 16.64
C ILE A 253 24.92 3.55 16.85
N GLY A 254 25.33 4.74 16.41
CA GLY A 254 26.67 5.28 16.66
C GLY A 254 26.98 5.38 18.14
N GLN A 255 26.05 5.90 18.95
CA GLN A 255 26.20 5.97 20.41
C GLN A 255 26.39 4.56 21.01
N TYR A 256 25.57 3.58 20.62
CA TYR A 256 25.74 2.19 21.06
C TYR A 256 27.13 1.63 20.71
N VAL A 257 27.63 1.92 19.52
CA VAL A 257 28.99 1.50 19.09
C VAL A 257 30.06 2.11 19.99
N ASP A 258 29.92 3.39 20.33
CA ASP A 258 30.89 4.10 21.20
C ASP A 258 30.84 3.56 22.65
N ASP A 259 29.66 3.33 23.19
CA ASP A 259 29.45 2.78 24.54
C ASP A 259 30.05 1.36 24.67
N VAL A 260 29.85 0.50 23.65
CA VAL A 260 30.48 -0.84 23.64
C VAL A 260 32.00 -0.75 23.59
N LYS A 261 32.55 0.13 22.74
CA LYS A 261 34.02 0.25 22.57
C LYS A 261 34.69 0.91 23.77
N SER A 262 34.02 1.79 24.48
CA SER A 262 34.50 2.42 25.72
C SER A 262 34.27 1.56 26.96
N GLN A 263 33.60 0.43 26.84
CA GLN A 263 33.20 -0.46 27.96
C GLN A 263 32.21 0.20 28.94
N ASP A 264 31.45 1.20 28.45
CA ASP A 264 30.35 1.79 29.24
C ASP A 264 29.07 0.94 29.14
N PHE A 265 28.91 0.16 28.07
CA PHE A 265 27.82 -0.83 27.93
C PHE A 265 28.38 -2.24 27.70
N PRO A 266 27.93 -3.29 28.47
CA PRO A 266 27.04 -3.18 29.64
C PRO A 266 27.80 -2.72 30.87
N ASN A 267 27.24 -1.84 31.68
CA ASN A 267 27.76 -1.47 32.97
C ASN A 267 27.16 -2.34 34.10
N GLU A 268 27.54 -2.09 35.37
CA GLU A 268 27.14 -2.92 36.53
C GLU A 268 25.60 -3.06 36.68
N LYS A 269 24.82 -2.10 36.18
CA LYS A 269 23.33 -2.15 36.28
C LYS A 269 22.68 -3.01 35.18
N GLU A 270 23.42 -3.36 34.15
CA GLU A 270 22.96 -4.10 32.97
C GLU A 270 23.51 -5.53 32.91
N GLN A 271 24.29 -5.94 33.97
CA GLN A 271 24.84 -7.30 34.11
C GLN A 271 23.97 -8.16 35.03
N TYR A 272 24.04 -9.49 34.83
CA TYR A 272 23.37 -10.49 35.65
C TYR A 272 24.38 -11.25 36.50
#